data_e04096e319b588a7723fccb1e19b20ed
#
_entry.id   e04096e319b588a7723fccb1e19b20ed
#
_cell.length_a   1.000
_cell.length_b   1.000
_cell.length_c   1.000
_cell.angle_alpha   90.00
_cell.angle_beta   90.00
_cell.angle_gamma   90.00
#
_symmetry.space_group_name_H-M   'P 1'
#
loop_
_entity.id
_entity.type
_entity.pdbx_description
1 polymer ?
#
loop_
_entity_poly.entity_id
_entity_poly.type
_entity_poly.pdbx_seq_one_letter_code
_entity_poly.pdbx_strand_id
1 'polypeptide(L)'
;NTYNSEAKIVTSGLERDVKLNPVMLKEYIELPEPNISDQRSDVERLIDTLGGKYKISSLPLIRDIPELTRKQQYKITIVRDGEEITGIEAGDTTGKFYGIAVDIGTTTIVAYLYNLNNGEKIDTISTLNPQRKYGADVLSRIDYASQSAESRNKMHREIIDCINDIINNFSRKNVIDSDDIYTAVFVGNTTMMHFLMNLPARNIAVSPFIPVTTGIYRIRPYELDIKMNMGGTLIIFPSLSAYIGADIIAGLLSAQMNENEEISLLIDIGTNGEIVLGNRYNLYSCSTAAGPAFEGANIRNGTGGVSGAIDRVYFRDKLTYTTIGNVKPVGICGSGVVDAVAGMLDKGIMDETGRIADRDEVDGLDDDYIERLATIDGLNSFILARTEGNHSFSEIAITQKDVRELQNAKAAIAAGIKVLIMKSGISFDDVKNVYLAGGFGNYINIESALKIGLIPRELSNKKITSIGNAAGAGAILGLLSSEMIKEADRIRKKEKYIELSRSEEHTSELQSPCNLV
;
A
#
# COMPACT_ATOMS: atom_id res chain seq x y z
N ASN A 1 21.31 25.16 11.15
CA ASN A 1 21.04 23.98 11.98
C ASN A 1 20.80 22.79 11.03
N THR A 2 21.80 21.93 10.95
CA THR A 2 21.72 20.67 10.18
C THR A 2 20.84 19.72 10.96
N TYR A 3 19.70 19.32 10.37
CA TYR A 3 18.92 18.19 10.84
C TYR A 3 19.81 16.93 10.74
N ASN A 4 20.34 16.49 11.86
CA ASN A 4 21.21 15.31 11.97
C ASN A 4 20.52 14.21 12.78
N SER A 5 19.19 14.12 12.73
CA SER A 5 18.43 13.03 13.35
C SER A 5 18.11 11.95 12.33
N GLU A 6 18.50 10.72 12.61
CA GLU A 6 18.07 9.54 11.88
C GLU A 6 16.76 9.04 12.49
N ALA A 7 15.72 8.91 11.68
CA ALA A 7 14.47 8.30 12.10
C ALA A 7 14.46 6.82 11.69
N LYS A 8 14.14 5.93 12.64
CA LYS A 8 14.01 4.49 12.40
C LYS A 8 12.60 4.14 12.00
N ILE A 9 12.40 3.70 10.76
CA ILE A 9 11.12 3.24 10.27
C ILE A 9 11.05 1.73 10.42
N VAL A 10 10.23 1.28 11.36
CA VAL A 10 9.94 -0.14 11.54
C VAL A 10 8.75 -0.48 10.65
N THR A 11 9.04 -1.15 9.53
CA THR A 11 8.06 -1.97 8.82
C THR A 11 8.11 -3.37 9.42
N SER A 12 7.00 -4.10 9.46
CA SER A 12 7.00 -5.48 10.00
C SER A 12 8.01 -6.34 9.21
N GLY A 13 9.25 -6.39 9.64
CA GLY A 13 10.32 -7.21 9.09
C GLY A 13 11.50 -6.51 8.44
N LEU A 14 11.43 -5.22 8.08
CA LEU A 14 12.57 -4.46 7.57
C LEU A 14 12.69 -3.14 8.34
N GLU A 15 13.82 -2.96 9.03
CA GLU A 15 14.20 -1.66 9.61
C GLU A 15 15.01 -0.90 8.56
N ARG A 16 14.64 0.35 8.32
CA ARG A 16 15.40 1.26 7.48
C ARG A 16 15.63 2.57 8.21
N ASP A 17 16.88 2.94 8.35
CA ASP A 17 17.25 4.26 8.81
C ASP A 17 17.14 5.23 7.62
N VAL A 18 16.47 6.36 7.83
CA VAL A 18 16.37 7.43 6.85
C VAL A 18 16.83 8.74 7.47
N LYS A 19 17.67 9.46 6.75
CA LYS A 19 18.06 10.81 7.17
C LYS A 19 16.84 11.72 7.06
N LEU A 20 16.45 12.31 8.19
CA LEU A 20 15.35 13.25 8.25
C LEU A 20 15.69 14.50 7.42
N ASN A 21 14.94 14.68 6.34
CA ASN A 21 15.06 15.80 5.42
C ASN A 21 13.74 16.01 4.69
N PRO A 22 12.68 16.41 5.40
CA PRO A 22 11.36 16.59 4.80
C PRO A 22 11.39 17.67 3.71
N VAL A 23 10.41 17.62 2.80
CA VAL A 23 10.30 18.56 1.68
C VAL A 23 10.03 19.99 2.16
N MET A 24 9.09 20.10 3.11
CA MET A 24 8.77 21.36 3.76
C MET A 24 9.72 21.59 4.93
N LEU A 25 10.03 22.83 5.21
CA LEU A 25 10.87 23.22 6.35
C LEU A 25 10.25 24.39 7.07
N LYS A 26 10.38 24.41 8.39
CA LYS A 26 10.01 25.53 9.26
C LYS A 26 11.26 26.12 9.90
N GLU A 27 11.36 27.43 9.93
CA GLU A 27 12.52 28.16 10.48
C GLU A 27 12.05 29.40 11.21
N TYR A 28 12.41 29.51 12.49
CA TYR A 28 12.17 30.71 13.28
C TYR A 28 13.24 31.75 12.96
N ILE A 29 12.82 32.99 12.74
CA ILE A 29 13.69 34.12 12.46
C ILE A 29 13.21 35.37 13.19
N GLU A 30 14.15 36.28 13.49
CA GLU A 30 13.88 37.61 13.99
C GLU A 30 14.27 38.64 12.91
N LEU A 31 13.30 39.41 12.46
CA LEU A 31 13.53 40.44 11.49
C LEU A 31 13.96 41.75 12.20
N PRO A 32 14.89 42.51 11.64
CA PRO A 32 15.19 43.84 12.17
C PRO A 32 13.95 44.75 12.06
N GLU A 33 13.66 45.49 13.11
CA GLU A 33 12.55 46.44 13.10
C GLU A 33 12.81 47.58 12.11
N PRO A 34 11.80 48.06 11.36
CA PRO A 34 11.93 49.20 10.47
C PRO A 34 12.16 50.48 11.28
N ASN A 35 12.96 51.36 10.75
CA ASN A 35 13.22 52.70 11.32
C ASN A 35 13.49 53.71 10.19
N ILE A 36 13.67 55.00 10.55
CA ILE A 36 13.84 56.08 9.56
C ILE A 36 15.06 55.84 8.65
N SER A 37 16.09 55.15 9.13
CA SER A 37 17.31 54.86 8.35
C SER A 37 17.23 53.51 7.60
N ASP A 38 16.22 52.67 7.92
CA ASP A 38 15.96 51.39 7.23
C ASP A 38 14.47 51.29 6.85
N GLN A 39 14.14 51.78 5.65
CA GLN A 39 12.78 51.83 5.11
C GLN A 39 12.54 50.76 4.05
N ARG A 40 13.29 49.64 4.06
CA ARG A 40 13.01 48.50 3.19
C ARG A 40 11.59 48.00 3.39
N SER A 41 10.97 47.55 2.33
CA SER A 41 9.66 46.90 2.42
C SER A 41 9.70 45.63 3.30
N ASP A 42 8.56 45.22 3.84
CA ASP A 42 8.47 44.02 4.69
C ASP A 42 8.97 42.77 3.95
N VAL A 43 8.67 42.64 2.65
CA VAL A 43 9.14 41.52 1.81
C VAL A 43 10.66 41.58 1.62
N GLU A 44 11.24 42.74 1.25
CA GLU A 44 12.68 42.87 1.08
C GLU A 44 13.42 42.59 2.38
N ARG A 45 12.92 43.11 3.49
CA ARG A 45 13.46 42.87 4.84
C ARG A 45 13.51 41.38 5.16
N LEU A 46 12.42 40.66 4.88
CA LEU A 46 12.33 39.21 5.06
C LEU A 46 13.35 38.48 4.19
N ILE A 47 13.36 38.77 2.88
CA ILE A 47 14.23 38.09 1.92
C ILE A 47 15.73 38.38 2.22
N ASP A 48 16.09 39.63 2.56
CA ASP A 48 17.46 40.01 2.92
C ASP A 48 17.92 39.31 4.21
N THR A 49 17.05 39.22 5.22
CA THR A 49 17.36 38.51 6.47
C THR A 49 17.66 37.01 6.21
N LEU A 50 17.05 36.45 5.19
CA LEU A 50 17.28 35.07 4.75
C LEU A 50 18.42 34.91 3.74
N GLY A 51 19.19 35.96 3.46
CA GLY A 51 20.34 35.94 2.58
C GLY A 51 20.03 36.01 1.08
N GLY A 52 18.87 36.56 0.70
CA GLY A 52 18.53 36.91 -0.68
C GLY A 52 18.17 35.72 -1.61
N LYS A 53 18.08 34.52 -1.11
CA LYS A 53 17.87 33.29 -1.93
C LYS A 53 16.41 32.95 -2.21
N TYR A 54 15.50 33.43 -1.35
CA TYR A 54 14.12 32.98 -1.31
C TYR A 54 13.20 33.88 -2.11
N LYS A 55 12.07 33.35 -2.52
CA LYS A 55 11.00 34.04 -3.22
C LYS A 55 9.65 33.80 -2.57
N ILE A 56 8.74 34.74 -2.77
CA ILE A 56 7.33 34.62 -2.36
C ILE A 56 6.48 34.84 -3.61
N SER A 57 5.74 33.82 -4.03
CA SER A 57 4.88 33.88 -5.21
C SER A 57 3.40 34.05 -4.86
N SER A 58 3.01 33.82 -3.60
CA SER A 58 1.63 33.86 -3.13
C SER A 58 1.20 35.28 -2.78
N LEU A 59 0.27 35.85 -3.55
CA LEU A 59 -0.32 37.16 -3.24
C LEU A 59 -1.08 37.21 -1.90
N PRO A 60 -1.87 36.17 -1.52
CA PRO A 60 -2.44 36.12 -0.17
C PRO A 60 -1.37 36.24 0.93
N LEU A 61 -0.28 35.48 0.83
CA LEU A 61 0.81 35.55 1.80
C LEU A 61 1.43 36.92 1.90
N ILE A 62 1.67 37.61 0.76
CA ILE A 62 2.20 38.98 0.74
C ILE A 62 1.28 39.96 1.48
N ARG A 63 -0.03 39.77 1.38
CA ARG A 63 -1.02 40.61 2.09
C ARG A 63 -0.97 40.44 3.60
N ASP A 64 -0.64 39.24 4.08
CA ASP A 64 -0.63 38.91 5.49
C ASP A 64 0.69 39.27 6.20
N ILE A 65 1.81 39.44 5.45
CA ILE A 65 3.13 39.75 5.99
C ILE A 65 3.11 40.94 6.96
N PRO A 66 2.49 42.09 6.63
CA PRO A 66 2.55 43.29 7.51
C PRO A 66 1.91 43.03 8.88
N GLU A 67 0.81 42.27 8.94
CA GLU A 67 0.13 41.96 10.20
C GLU A 67 0.92 40.91 10.99
N LEU A 68 1.32 39.83 10.33
CA LEU A 68 2.03 38.69 10.97
C LEU A 68 3.37 39.13 11.57
N THR A 69 4.14 39.97 10.86
CA THR A 69 5.43 40.45 11.35
C THR A 69 5.29 41.36 12.58
N ARG A 70 4.27 42.22 12.61
CA ARG A 70 4.05 43.16 13.72
C ARG A 70 3.39 42.51 14.94
N LYS A 71 2.62 41.45 14.77
CA LYS A 71 1.88 40.75 15.83
C LYS A 71 2.78 40.24 16.97
N GLN A 72 4.02 39.86 16.65
CA GLN A 72 5.03 39.34 17.58
C GLN A 72 6.34 40.10 17.50
N GLN A 73 6.29 41.45 17.26
CA GLN A 73 7.47 42.31 17.24
C GLN A 73 8.58 41.78 16.32
N TYR A 74 8.22 41.48 15.06
CA TYR A 74 9.11 40.99 14.02
C TYR A 74 9.74 39.60 14.29
N LYS A 75 9.20 38.82 15.23
CA LYS A 75 9.53 37.44 15.49
C LYS A 75 8.54 36.57 14.75
N ILE A 76 9.01 35.77 13.80
CA ILE A 76 8.16 34.97 12.92
C ILE A 76 8.76 33.60 12.65
N THR A 77 7.92 32.67 12.28
CA THR A 77 8.32 31.41 11.69
C THR A 77 7.98 31.42 10.22
N ILE A 78 8.96 31.11 9.37
CA ILE A 78 8.73 30.90 7.94
C ILE A 78 8.51 29.41 7.65
N VAL A 79 7.65 29.15 6.67
CA VAL A 79 7.41 27.82 6.10
C VAL A 79 7.86 27.88 4.65
N ARG A 80 8.66 26.90 4.21
CA ARG A 80 9.20 26.91 2.86
C ARG A 80 9.26 25.53 2.21
N ASP A 81 9.08 25.49 0.89
CA ASP A 81 9.33 24.37 -0.01
C ASP A 81 10.52 24.72 -0.92
N GLY A 82 11.69 24.18 -0.62
CA GLY A 82 12.93 24.59 -1.30
C GLY A 82 13.23 26.07 -1.08
N GLU A 83 13.27 26.85 -2.17
CA GLU A 83 13.52 28.30 -2.17
C GLU A 83 12.22 29.13 -2.10
N GLU A 84 11.05 28.52 -2.14
CA GLU A 84 9.78 29.21 -2.06
C GLU A 84 9.27 29.30 -0.61
N ILE A 85 9.03 30.50 -0.12
CA ILE A 85 8.33 30.73 1.14
C ILE A 85 6.84 30.60 0.85
N THR A 86 6.21 29.63 1.49
CA THR A 86 4.81 29.26 1.27
C THR A 86 3.91 29.62 2.45
N GLY A 87 4.49 29.95 3.60
CA GLY A 87 3.79 30.39 4.80
C GLY A 87 4.65 31.25 5.71
N ILE A 88 4.00 32.10 6.48
CA ILE A 88 4.60 32.90 7.55
C ILE A 88 3.66 32.85 8.74
N GLU A 89 4.21 32.62 9.92
CA GLU A 89 3.47 32.51 11.16
C GLU A 89 4.04 33.45 12.21
N ALA A 90 3.19 34.00 13.06
CA ALA A 90 3.60 34.91 14.11
C ALA A 90 4.26 34.17 15.28
N GLY A 91 5.47 34.56 15.70
CA GLY A 91 6.23 33.95 16.78
C GLY A 91 6.95 32.66 16.38
N ASP A 92 7.40 31.91 17.39
CA ASP A 92 8.04 30.61 17.19
C ASP A 92 6.99 29.48 17.21
N THR A 93 6.74 28.91 16.04
CA THR A 93 5.84 27.78 15.82
C THR A 93 6.56 26.53 15.32
N THR A 94 7.89 26.52 15.36
CA THR A 94 8.72 25.41 14.83
C THR A 94 8.40 24.07 15.48
N GLY A 95 7.95 24.05 16.74
CA GLY A 95 7.55 22.84 17.45
C GLY A 95 6.29 22.16 16.90
N LYS A 96 5.48 22.87 16.10
CA LYS A 96 4.24 22.38 15.50
C LYS A 96 4.46 22.10 14.02
N PHE A 97 4.93 20.91 13.71
CA PHE A 97 5.33 20.57 12.35
C PHE A 97 5.07 19.09 12.07
N TYR A 98 3.94 18.82 11.41
CA TYR A 98 3.47 17.47 11.17
C TYR A 98 3.26 17.17 9.69
N GLY A 99 3.23 15.88 9.37
CA GLY A 99 2.92 15.40 8.04
C GLY A 99 2.23 14.05 8.08
N ILE A 100 1.57 13.71 6.99
CA ILE A 100 0.87 12.44 6.82
C ILE A 100 1.39 11.67 5.61
N ALA A 101 1.52 10.35 5.75
CA ALA A 101 1.72 9.42 4.65
C ALA A 101 0.44 8.61 4.48
N VAL A 102 -0.07 8.50 3.26
CA VAL A 102 -1.35 7.86 2.95
C VAL A 102 -1.17 6.82 1.85
N ASP A 103 -1.52 5.59 2.17
CA ASP A 103 -1.64 4.50 1.22
C ASP A 103 -3.12 4.31 0.85
N ILE A 104 -3.47 4.60 -0.41
CA ILE A 104 -4.83 4.49 -0.94
C ILE A 104 -4.97 3.16 -1.66
N GLY A 105 -5.23 2.11 -0.90
CA GLY A 105 -5.53 0.80 -1.45
C GLY A 105 -6.94 0.72 -2.05
N THR A 106 -7.17 -0.29 -2.89
CA THR A 106 -8.49 -0.57 -3.47
C THR A 106 -9.54 -0.87 -2.40
N THR A 107 -9.15 -1.62 -1.37
CA THR A 107 -10.04 -2.06 -0.28
C THR A 107 -9.93 -1.18 0.96
N THR A 108 -8.75 -0.75 1.32
CA THR A 108 -8.43 -0.07 2.58
C THR A 108 -7.56 1.15 2.32
N ILE A 109 -7.81 2.24 3.04
CA ILE A 109 -6.94 3.41 3.10
C ILE A 109 -6.24 3.41 4.45
N VAL A 110 -4.91 3.51 4.46
CA VAL A 110 -4.10 3.58 5.67
C VAL A 110 -3.33 4.90 5.69
N ALA A 111 -3.42 5.63 6.78
CA ALA A 111 -2.72 6.89 6.97
C ALA A 111 -1.89 6.88 8.24
N TYR A 112 -0.73 7.50 8.18
CA TYR A 112 0.26 7.60 9.25
C TYR A 112 0.56 9.06 9.53
N LEU A 113 0.45 9.48 10.77
CA LEU A 113 0.79 10.83 11.24
C LEU A 113 2.18 10.85 11.86
N TYR A 114 3.01 11.78 11.41
CA TYR A 114 4.40 11.93 11.85
C TYR A 114 4.71 13.36 12.30
N ASN A 115 5.58 13.48 13.31
CA ASN A 115 6.24 14.73 13.64
C ASN A 115 7.46 14.90 12.71
N LEU A 116 7.47 15.94 11.90
CA LEU A 116 8.52 16.19 10.91
C LEU A 116 9.80 16.78 11.51
N ASN A 117 9.79 17.21 12.80
CA ASN A 117 10.99 17.69 13.46
C ASN A 117 11.93 16.57 13.90
N ASN A 118 11.37 15.42 14.28
CA ASN A 118 12.14 14.30 14.84
C ASN A 118 11.88 12.95 14.15
N GLY A 119 10.93 12.90 13.21
CA GLY A 119 10.56 11.68 12.49
C GLY A 119 9.78 10.67 13.32
N GLU A 120 9.23 11.07 14.47
CA GLU A 120 8.44 10.20 15.33
C GLU A 120 7.05 9.95 14.77
N LYS A 121 6.65 8.69 14.75
CA LYS A 121 5.29 8.29 14.42
C LYS A 121 4.35 8.61 15.59
N ILE A 122 3.32 9.41 15.34
CA ILE A 122 2.34 9.82 16.37
C ILE A 122 1.16 8.86 16.38
N ASP A 123 0.58 8.57 15.21
CA ASP A 123 -0.65 7.79 15.13
C ASP A 123 -0.78 7.08 13.77
N THR A 124 -1.71 6.13 13.70
CA THR A 124 -2.08 5.42 12.48
C THR A 124 -3.60 5.24 12.45
N ILE A 125 -4.21 5.53 11.31
CA ILE A 125 -5.63 5.29 11.05
C ILE A 125 -5.75 4.40 9.83
N SER A 126 -6.59 3.37 9.93
CA SER A 126 -6.98 2.51 8.82
C SER A 126 -8.50 2.54 8.67
N THR A 127 -8.99 2.69 7.45
CA THR A 127 -10.41 2.71 7.13
C THR A 127 -10.69 2.02 5.81
N LEU A 128 -11.93 1.58 5.60
CA LEU A 128 -12.34 1.03 4.32
C LEU A 128 -12.40 2.14 3.26
N ASN A 129 -11.93 1.84 2.06
CA ASN A 129 -12.04 2.76 0.93
C ASN A 129 -13.53 2.98 0.58
N PRO A 130 -14.07 4.20 0.70
CA PRO A 130 -15.49 4.48 0.47
C PRO A 130 -15.93 4.25 -0.98
N GLN A 131 -15.00 4.18 -1.93
CA GLN A 131 -15.28 3.90 -3.33
C GLN A 131 -15.74 2.45 -3.58
N ARG A 132 -15.62 1.54 -2.59
CA ARG A 132 -16.10 0.14 -2.71
C ARG A 132 -17.59 0.04 -3.06
N LYS A 133 -18.40 1.01 -2.68
CA LYS A 133 -19.83 1.06 -3.04
C LYS A 133 -20.10 1.24 -4.55
N TYR A 134 -19.10 1.67 -5.32
CA TYR A 134 -19.18 1.85 -6.77
C TYR A 134 -18.55 0.71 -7.57
N GLY A 135 -17.84 -0.18 -6.91
CA GLY A 135 -17.21 -1.36 -7.52
C GLY A 135 -16.27 -2.07 -6.55
N ALA A 136 -16.29 -3.39 -6.59
CA ALA A 136 -15.45 -4.22 -5.71
C ALA A 136 -13.96 -4.15 -6.11
N ASP A 137 -13.69 -3.98 -7.40
CA ASP A 137 -12.36 -3.96 -8.00
C ASP A 137 -12.08 -2.68 -8.79
N VAL A 138 -10.86 -2.55 -9.29
CA VAL A 138 -10.39 -1.38 -10.04
C VAL A 138 -11.18 -1.18 -11.33
N LEU A 139 -11.45 -2.25 -12.09
CA LEU A 139 -12.09 -2.17 -13.40
C LEU A 139 -13.55 -1.71 -13.28
N SER A 140 -14.30 -2.27 -12.33
CA SER A 140 -15.69 -1.85 -12.07
C SER A 140 -15.78 -0.38 -11.62
N ARG A 141 -14.79 0.12 -10.88
CA ARG A 141 -14.71 1.54 -10.51
C ARG A 141 -14.37 2.44 -11.69
N ILE A 142 -13.46 2.01 -12.57
CA ILE A 142 -13.15 2.73 -13.81
C ILE A 142 -14.39 2.81 -14.68
N ASP A 143 -15.14 1.71 -14.82
CA ASP A 143 -16.38 1.69 -15.59
C ASP A 143 -17.39 2.70 -15.04
N TYR A 144 -17.65 2.68 -13.73
CA TYR A 144 -18.52 3.67 -13.08
C TYR A 144 -18.04 5.11 -13.31
N ALA A 145 -16.77 5.40 -13.07
CA ALA A 145 -16.21 6.74 -13.24
C ALA A 145 -16.21 7.23 -14.69
N SER A 146 -16.26 6.30 -15.65
CA SER A 146 -16.25 6.59 -17.09
C SER A 146 -17.62 6.90 -17.66
N GLN A 147 -18.71 6.67 -16.89
CA GLN A 147 -20.09 6.93 -17.35
C GLN A 147 -20.35 8.43 -17.55
N SER A 148 -19.79 9.28 -16.70
CA SER A 148 -19.97 10.73 -16.79
C SER A 148 -18.90 11.49 -16.00
N ALA A 149 -18.76 12.79 -16.25
CA ALA A 149 -17.95 13.67 -15.42
C ALA A 149 -18.46 13.73 -13.96
N GLU A 150 -19.77 13.62 -13.76
CA GLU A 150 -20.38 13.60 -12.42
C GLU A 150 -19.97 12.33 -11.64
N SER A 151 -20.01 11.16 -12.30
CA SER A 151 -19.58 9.89 -11.69
C SER A 151 -18.11 9.95 -11.28
N ARG A 152 -17.25 10.50 -12.14
CA ARG A 152 -15.83 10.72 -11.82
C ARG A 152 -15.66 11.67 -10.64
N ASN A 153 -16.37 12.79 -10.62
CA ASN A 153 -16.33 13.73 -9.51
C ASN A 153 -16.81 13.11 -8.18
N LYS A 154 -17.80 12.21 -8.23
CA LYS A 154 -18.22 11.46 -7.03
C LYS A 154 -17.11 10.58 -6.51
N MET A 155 -16.44 9.83 -7.40
CA MET A 155 -15.29 8.99 -7.01
C MET A 155 -14.18 9.81 -6.35
N HIS A 156 -13.88 10.97 -6.92
CA HIS A 156 -12.89 11.90 -6.36
C HIS A 156 -13.30 12.40 -4.96
N ARG A 157 -14.52 12.93 -4.83
CA ARG A 157 -15.02 13.47 -3.54
C ARG A 157 -14.98 12.44 -2.43
N GLU A 158 -15.35 11.19 -2.69
CA GLU A 158 -15.31 10.12 -1.71
C GLU A 158 -13.90 9.93 -1.10
N ILE A 159 -12.85 10.01 -1.92
CA ILE A 159 -11.47 9.93 -1.43
C ILE A 159 -11.11 11.19 -0.63
N ILE A 160 -11.44 12.38 -1.16
CA ILE A 160 -11.10 13.64 -0.48
C ILE A 160 -11.81 13.75 0.87
N ASP A 161 -13.10 13.42 0.92
CA ASP A 161 -13.87 13.43 2.17
C ASP A 161 -13.28 12.44 3.18
N CYS A 162 -12.92 11.23 2.73
CA CYS A 162 -12.27 10.23 3.59
C CYS A 162 -10.92 10.72 4.13
N ILE A 163 -10.08 11.36 3.30
CA ILE A 163 -8.79 11.93 3.73
C ILE A 163 -9.02 13.05 4.74
N ASN A 164 -9.99 13.94 4.49
CA ASN A 164 -10.34 15.02 5.42
C ASN A 164 -10.87 14.48 6.76
N ASP A 165 -11.66 13.41 6.74
CA ASP A 165 -12.10 12.73 7.96
C ASP A 165 -10.93 12.11 8.74
N ILE A 166 -9.95 11.52 8.04
CA ILE A 166 -8.72 11.00 8.66
C ILE A 166 -7.93 12.16 9.31
N ILE A 167 -7.73 13.28 8.62
CA ILE A 167 -7.05 14.46 9.17
C ILE A 167 -7.78 14.98 10.40
N ASN A 168 -9.11 15.13 10.33
CA ASN A 168 -9.92 15.56 11.47
C ASN A 168 -9.81 14.58 12.67
N ASN A 169 -9.74 13.28 12.40
CA ASN A 169 -9.57 12.28 13.45
C ASN A 169 -8.19 12.35 14.09
N PHE A 170 -7.12 12.52 13.29
CA PHE A 170 -5.78 12.76 13.82
C PHE A 170 -5.74 14.01 14.70
N SER A 171 -6.32 15.12 14.20
CA SER A 171 -6.37 16.39 14.94
C SER A 171 -7.06 16.25 16.28
N ARG A 172 -8.25 15.64 16.31
CA ARG A 172 -9.01 15.45 17.55
C ARG A 172 -8.33 14.51 18.54
N LYS A 173 -7.82 13.37 18.06
CA LYS A 173 -7.25 12.34 18.92
C LYS A 173 -5.92 12.77 19.55
N ASN A 174 -5.11 13.52 18.79
CA ASN A 174 -3.76 13.89 19.20
C ASN A 174 -3.63 15.37 19.63
N VAL A 175 -4.74 16.11 19.65
CA VAL A 175 -4.79 17.54 20.03
C VAL A 175 -3.84 18.38 19.16
N ILE A 176 -3.85 18.12 17.85
CA ILE A 176 -3.05 18.80 16.82
C ILE A 176 -4.01 19.60 15.95
N ASP A 177 -3.66 20.82 15.58
CA ASP A 177 -4.43 21.57 14.58
C ASP A 177 -4.16 21.00 13.19
N SER A 178 -5.19 20.92 12.35
CA SER A 178 -5.02 20.53 10.93
C SER A 178 -4.06 21.49 10.19
N ASP A 179 -4.05 22.76 10.59
CA ASP A 179 -3.15 23.77 10.04
C ASP A 179 -1.68 23.57 10.47
N ASP A 180 -1.39 22.68 11.42
CA ASP A 180 -0.03 22.27 11.79
C ASP A 180 0.48 21.09 10.93
N ILE A 181 -0.34 20.57 9.98
CA ILE A 181 0.04 19.52 9.01
C ILE A 181 0.47 20.17 7.70
N TYR A 182 1.75 20.03 7.33
CA TYR A 182 2.36 20.76 6.21
C TYR A 182 2.66 19.90 4.99
N THR A 183 2.75 18.59 5.16
CA THR A 183 3.07 17.67 4.05
C THR A 183 2.15 16.47 4.09
N ALA A 184 1.60 16.10 2.93
CA ALA A 184 0.93 14.82 2.74
C ALA A 184 1.54 14.08 1.55
N VAL A 185 1.91 12.81 1.74
CA VAL A 185 2.44 11.94 0.69
C VAL A 185 1.41 10.86 0.39
N PHE A 186 1.07 10.69 -0.88
CA PHE A 186 0.07 9.73 -1.34
C PHE A 186 0.70 8.68 -2.23
N VAL A 187 0.42 7.43 -1.92
CA VAL A 187 0.72 6.26 -2.73
C VAL A 187 -0.53 5.42 -2.95
N GLY A 188 -0.51 4.53 -3.90
CA GLY A 188 -1.58 3.61 -4.26
C GLY A 188 -1.44 3.18 -5.71
N ASN A 189 -2.31 2.29 -6.18
CA ASN A 189 -2.28 1.89 -7.57
C ASN A 189 -2.61 3.08 -8.51
N THR A 190 -2.25 2.94 -9.77
CA THR A 190 -2.38 4.04 -10.76
C THR A 190 -3.80 4.58 -10.85
N THR A 191 -4.81 3.73 -10.73
CA THR A 191 -6.23 4.15 -10.78
C THR A 191 -6.62 4.97 -9.55
N MET A 192 -6.18 4.56 -8.35
CA MET A 192 -6.46 5.32 -7.12
C MET A 192 -5.81 6.70 -7.17
N MET A 193 -4.60 6.81 -7.73
CA MET A 193 -3.96 8.11 -7.94
C MET A 193 -4.72 8.98 -8.94
N HIS A 194 -5.30 8.38 -10.01
CA HIS A 194 -6.16 9.11 -10.95
C HIS A 194 -7.44 9.61 -10.28
N PHE A 195 -8.10 8.79 -9.46
CA PHE A 195 -9.29 9.22 -8.73
C PHE A 195 -8.99 10.30 -7.69
N LEU A 196 -7.85 10.20 -6.99
CA LEU A 196 -7.38 11.24 -6.07
C LEU A 196 -7.22 12.60 -6.79
N MET A 197 -6.65 12.60 -7.98
CA MET A 197 -6.42 13.80 -8.80
C MET A 197 -7.60 14.16 -9.73
N ASN A 198 -8.74 13.49 -9.62
CA ASN A 198 -9.90 13.65 -10.50
C ASN A 198 -9.59 13.49 -12.01
N LEU A 199 -8.63 12.64 -12.34
CA LEU A 199 -8.23 12.38 -13.73
C LEU A 199 -9.10 11.28 -14.37
N PRO A 200 -9.35 11.35 -15.70
CA PRO A 200 -10.03 10.28 -16.43
C PRO A 200 -9.20 8.97 -16.37
N ALA A 201 -9.83 7.88 -15.91
CA ALA A 201 -9.16 6.58 -15.77
C ALA A 201 -9.52 5.57 -16.87
N ARG A 202 -10.44 5.88 -17.79
CA ARG A 202 -10.95 4.95 -18.82
C ARG A 202 -9.84 4.24 -19.60
N ASN A 203 -8.82 4.98 -20.02
CA ASN A 203 -7.74 4.44 -20.83
C ASN A 203 -6.78 3.53 -20.05
N ILE A 204 -6.86 3.48 -18.73
CA ILE A 204 -6.15 2.49 -17.90
C ILE A 204 -6.73 1.08 -18.15
N ALA A 205 -8.06 0.98 -18.38
CA ALA A 205 -8.77 -0.29 -18.56
C ALA A 205 -8.88 -0.75 -20.02
N VAL A 206 -8.47 0.06 -20.99
CA VAL A 206 -8.64 -0.24 -22.42
C VAL A 206 -7.28 -0.23 -23.11
N SER A 207 -6.98 -1.32 -23.86
CA SER A 207 -5.74 -1.41 -24.64
C SER A 207 -5.55 -0.16 -25.54
N PRO A 208 -4.35 0.44 -25.55
CA PRO A 208 -3.05 -0.06 -25.05
C PRO A 208 -2.73 0.32 -23.58
N PHE A 209 -3.73 0.53 -22.71
CA PHE A 209 -3.61 0.74 -21.27
C PHE A 209 -2.74 1.95 -20.89
N ILE A 210 -3.11 3.13 -21.39
CA ILE A 210 -2.31 4.36 -21.20
C ILE A 210 -2.94 5.25 -20.11
N PRO A 211 -2.28 5.43 -18.95
CA PRO A 211 -2.71 6.39 -17.92
C PRO A 211 -2.51 7.84 -18.40
N VAL A 212 -3.23 8.79 -17.79
CA VAL A 212 -3.04 10.23 -18.07
C VAL A 212 -1.63 10.67 -17.66
N THR A 213 -1.15 10.13 -16.56
CA THR A 213 0.19 10.43 -16.04
C THR A 213 0.73 9.31 -15.18
N THR A 214 2.05 9.23 -15.09
CA THR A 214 2.80 8.39 -14.16
C THR A 214 3.84 9.19 -13.38
N GLY A 215 3.86 10.52 -13.53
CA GLY A 215 4.85 11.41 -12.92
C GLY A 215 4.62 11.67 -11.42
N ILE A 216 5.62 12.30 -10.81
CA ILE A 216 5.48 12.90 -9.48
C ILE A 216 4.79 14.25 -9.61
N TYR A 217 3.84 14.52 -8.72
CA TYR A 217 3.20 15.83 -8.64
C TYR A 217 3.37 16.41 -7.24
N ARG A 218 3.62 17.71 -7.20
CA ARG A 218 3.53 18.56 -6.02
C ARG A 218 2.36 19.49 -6.21
N ILE A 219 1.35 19.37 -5.37
CA ILE A 219 0.07 20.05 -5.50
C ILE A 219 -0.19 20.79 -4.20
N ARG A 220 -0.82 21.96 -4.28
CA ARG A 220 -1.24 22.67 -3.06
C ARG A 220 -2.53 22.06 -2.51
N PRO A 221 -2.73 22.02 -1.19
CA PRO A 221 -3.90 21.41 -0.56
C PRO A 221 -5.23 21.91 -1.09
N TYR A 222 -5.33 23.21 -1.40
CA TYR A 222 -6.55 23.82 -1.93
C TYR A 222 -6.92 23.35 -3.35
N GLU A 223 -5.99 22.81 -4.12
CA GLU A 223 -6.27 22.27 -5.46
C GLU A 223 -7.07 20.97 -5.42
N LEU A 224 -7.02 20.26 -4.30
CA LEU A 224 -7.78 19.02 -4.07
C LEU A 224 -8.77 19.14 -2.90
N ASP A 225 -9.04 20.33 -2.38
CA ASP A 225 -9.90 20.56 -1.21
C ASP A 225 -9.49 19.76 0.05
N ILE A 226 -8.19 19.45 0.21
CA ILE A 226 -7.66 18.78 1.40
C ILE A 226 -7.44 19.81 2.51
N LYS A 227 -8.04 19.55 3.68
CA LYS A 227 -8.08 20.45 4.84
C LYS A 227 -6.84 20.29 5.73
N MET A 228 -5.75 20.89 5.32
CA MET A 228 -4.49 21.00 6.07
C MET A 228 -3.89 22.39 5.81
N ASN A 229 -2.70 22.67 6.32
CA ASN A 229 -2.06 23.97 6.11
C ASN A 229 -2.07 24.40 4.63
N MET A 230 -2.61 25.57 4.34
CA MET A 230 -2.77 26.06 2.95
C MET A 230 -1.43 26.32 2.25
N GLY A 231 -0.37 26.62 2.99
CA GLY A 231 1.00 26.74 2.50
C GLY A 231 1.73 25.39 2.38
N GLY A 232 1.08 24.31 2.80
CA GLY A 232 1.62 22.95 2.73
C GLY A 232 1.73 22.39 1.31
N THR A 233 2.20 21.16 1.20
CA THR A 233 2.35 20.49 -0.09
C THR A 233 1.81 19.05 -0.04
N LEU A 234 1.11 18.67 -1.09
CA LEU A 234 0.70 17.30 -1.38
C LEU A 234 1.69 16.70 -2.37
N ILE A 235 2.20 15.54 -2.09
CA ILE A 235 3.13 14.81 -2.96
C ILE A 235 2.44 13.55 -3.42
N ILE A 236 2.17 13.47 -4.72
CA ILE A 236 1.66 12.28 -5.37
C ILE A 236 2.85 11.50 -5.89
N PHE A 237 3.05 10.28 -5.38
CA PHE A 237 4.14 9.42 -5.84
C PHE A 237 3.96 8.99 -7.29
N PRO A 238 5.06 8.69 -7.98
CA PRO A 238 4.99 8.27 -9.37
C PRO A 238 4.49 6.83 -9.48
N SER A 239 3.74 6.55 -10.53
CA SER A 239 3.42 5.20 -10.99
C SER A 239 4.36 4.80 -12.13
N LEU A 240 4.35 3.55 -12.50
CA LEU A 240 5.18 3.00 -13.57
C LEU A 240 4.39 2.82 -14.86
N SER A 241 3.21 2.22 -14.74
CA SER A 241 2.33 1.86 -15.83
C SER A 241 0.87 1.94 -15.38
N ALA A 242 -0.03 1.51 -16.22
CA ALA A 242 -1.44 1.35 -15.88
C ALA A 242 -1.66 0.42 -14.67
N TYR A 243 -0.84 -0.62 -14.55
CA TYR A 243 -1.03 -1.71 -13.59
C TYR A 243 0.07 -1.79 -12.52
N ILE A 244 1.13 -1.01 -12.62
CA ILE A 244 2.17 -0.89 -11.60
C ILE A 244 2.13 0.53 -11.05
N GLY A 245 1.59 0.67 -9.87
CA GLY A 245 1.28 1.95 -9.26
C GLY A 245 2.38 2.54 -8.39
N ALA A 246 2.04 3.63 -7.73
CA ALA A 246 2.89 4.30 -6.77
C ALA A 246 3.13 3.46 -5.50
N ASP A 247 2.20 2.57 -5.17
CA ASP A 247 2.32 1.56 -4.11
C ASP A 247 3.54 0.65 -4.33
N ILE A 248 3.73 0.16 -5.56
CA ILE A 248 4.86 -0.72 -5.89
C ILE A 248 6.18 0.05 -5.87
N ILE A 249 6.23 1.27 -6.39
CA ILE A 249 7.44 2.11 -6.29
C ILE A 249 7.79 2.38 -4.82
N ALA A 250 6.80 2.69 -3.99
CA ALA A 250 6.98 2.85 -2.56
C ALA A 250 7.45 1.54 -1.89
N GLY A 251 6.89 0.40 -2.30
CA GLY A 251 7.32 -0.93 -1.87
C GLY A 251 8.79 -1.22 -2.20
N LEU A 252 9.25 -0.88 -3.40
CA LEU A 252 10.65 -1.01 -3.81
C LEU A 252 11.60 -0.16 -2.96
N LEU A 253 11.19 1.08 -2.62
CA LEU A 253 11.94 1.93 -1.71
C LEU A 253 12.04 1.29 -0.32
N SER A 254 10.95 0.77 0.22
CA SER A 254 10.93 0.17 1.54
C SER A 254 11.76 -1.13 1.60
N ALA A 255 11.73 -1.93 0.53
CA ALA A 255 12.51 -3.15 0.38
C ALA A 255 13.98 -2.89 -0.01
N GLN A 256 14.38 -1.65 -0.28
CA GLN A 256 15.74 -1.24 -0.70
C GLN A 256 16.23 -1.95 -1.98
N MET A 257 15.33 -2.44 -2.83
CA MET A 257 15.71 -3.16 -4.04
C MET A 257 16.47 -2.29 -5.05
N ASN A 258 16.22 -0.98 -5.02
CA ASN A 258 16.91 0.02 -5.84
C ASN A 258 18.34 0.33 -5.39
N GLU A 259 18.76 -0.12 -4.22
CA GLU A 259 20.08 0.14 -3.61
C GLU A 259 20.95 -1.12 -3.56
N ASN A 260 20.34 -2.29 -3.43
CA ASN A 260 21.02 -3.55 -3.28
C ASN A 260 21.57 -4.10 -4.61
N GLU A 261 22.73 -4.75 -4.57
CA GLU A 261 23.33 -5.45 -5.70
C GLU A 261 22.71 -6.83 -5.92
N GLU A 262 22.26 -7.46 -4.85
CA GLU A 262 21.65 -8.78 -4.90
C GLU A 262 20.30 -8.72 -5.60
N ILE A 263 20.06 -9.68 -6.49
CA ILE A 263 18.78 -9.82 -7.16
C ILE A 263 17.73 -10.26 -6.17
N SER A 264 16.66 -9.52 -6.11
CA SER A 264 15.52 -9.74 -5.23
C SER A 264 14.22 -9.81 -6.01
N LEU A 265 13.25 -10.52 -5.48
CA LEU A 265 11.90 -10.64 -5.98
C LEU A 265 10.95 -10.02 -4.95
N LEU A 266 10.17 -9.02 -5.37
CA LEU A 266 9.06 -8.47 -4.61
C LEU A 266 7.75 -9.00 -5.19
N ILE A 267 6.88 -9.51 -4.34
CA ILE A 267 5.54 -9.97 -4.68
C ILE A 267 4.57 -9.22 -3.78
N ASP A 268 3.80 -8.31 -4.35
CA ASP A 268 2.68 -7.67 -3.65
C ASP A 268 1.39 -8.45 -3.96
N ILE A 269 0.77 -8.99 -2.92
CA ILE A 269 -0.38 -9.87 -3.05
C ILE A 269 -1.63 -9.13 -2.56
N GLY A 270 -2.39 -8.61 -3.50
CA GLY A 270 -3.70 -8.00 -3.31
C GLY A 270 -4.75 -8.62 -4.24
N THR A 271 -5.70 -7.81 -4.71
CA THR A 271 -6.66 -8.19 -5.75
C THR A 271 -5.95 -8.53 -7.07
N ASN A 272 -4.85 -7.83 -7.38
CA ASN A 272 -3.88 -8.23 -8.38
C ASN A 272 -2.64 -8.78 -7.68
N GLY A 273 -1.76 -9.42 -8.44
CA GLY A 273 -0.42 -9.77 -7.99
C GLY A 273 0.60 -8.94 -8.76
N GLU A 274 1.14 -7.91 -8.12
CA GLU A 274 2.22 -7.11 -8.70
C GLU A 274 3.56 -7.74 -8.31
N ILE A 275 4.41 -7.97 -9.32
CA ILE A 275 5.67 -8.69 -9.15
C ILE A 275 6.80 -7.85 -9.72
N VAL A 276 7.88 -7.68 -8.93
CA VAL A 276 9.09 -6.99 -9.38
C VAL A 276 10.31 -7.86 -9.12
N LEU A 277 11.13 -8.02 -10.14
CA LEU A 277 12.38 -8.78 -10.11
C LEU A 277 13.57 -7.87 -10.48
N GLY A 278 14.64 -7.92 -9.72
CA GLY A 278 15.87 -7.22 -10.06
C GLY A 278 16.65 -6.69 -8.87
N ASN A 279 17.42 -5.65 -9.14
CA ASN A 279 18.33 -5.03 -8.18
C ASN A 279 18.59 -3.55 -8.54
N ARG A 280 19.60 -2.93 -7.91
CA ARG A 280 19.97 -1.53 -8.18
C ARG A 280 20.31 -1.23 -9.64
N TYR A 281 20.63 -2.22 -10.47
CA TYR A 281 21.02 -2.02 -11.88
C TYR A 281 19.85 -2.13 -12.83
N ASN A 282 18.99 -3.13 -12.64
CA ASN A 282 17.82 -3.38 -13.48
C ASN A 282 16.64 -3.84 -12.62
N LEU A 283 15.46 -3.35 -12.95
CA LEU A 283 14.20 -3.75 -12.35
C LEU A 283 13.22 -4.11 -13.47
N TYR A 284 12.53 -5.23 -13.34
CA TYR A 284 11.51 -5.72 -14.24
C TYR A 284 10.23 -5.96 -13.46
N SER A 285 9.09 -5.51 -13.95
CA SER A 285 7.81 -5.75 -13.30
C SER A 285 6.77 -6.32 -14.23
N CYS A 286 5.79 -6.98 -13.65
CA CYS A 286 4.53 -7.34 -14.29
C CYS A 286 3.40 -7.28 -13.28
N SER A 287 2.16 -7.24 -13.77
CA SER A 287 0.95 -7.37 -12.96
C SER A 287 0.15 -8.56 -13.46
N THR A 288 -0.36 -9.37 -12.54
CA THR A 288 -1.16 -10.57 -12.82
C THR A 288 -2.57 -10.40 -12.26
N ALA A 289 -3.56 -10.91 -12.98
CA ALA A 289 -4.94 -10.94 -12.50
C ALA A 289 -5.14 -12.12 -11.52
N ALA A 290 -4.59 -12.00 -10.31
CA ALA A 290 -4.70 -13.04 -9.29
C ALA A 290 -6.15 -13.22 -8.78
N GLY A 291 -6.95 -12.17 -8.83
CA GLY A 291 -8.29 -12.15 -8.26
C GLY A 291 -8.29 -11.97 -6.73
N PRO A 292 -9.44 -11.69 -6.13
CA PRO A 292 -9.52 -11.28 -4.72
C PRO A 292 -9.59 -12.44 -3.73
N ALA A 293 -9.22 -13.67 -4.10
CA ALA A 293 -9.30 -14.85 -3.23
C ALA A 293 -8.46 -14.69 -1.95
N PHE A 294 -7.28 -14.09 -2.06
CA PHE A 294 -6.42 -13.81 -0.91
C PHE A 294 -6.97 -12.71 0.02
N GLU A 295 -7.90 -11.88 -0.44
CA GLU A 295 -8.64 -10.92 0.38
C GLU A 295 -9.94 -11.51 0.95
N GLY A 296 -10.19 -12.82 0.74
CA GLY A 296 -11.37 -13.55 1.18
C GLY A 296 -12.61 -13.37 0.30
N ALA A 297 -12.53 -12.61 -0.78
CA ALA A 297 -13.64 -12.51 -1.73
C ALA A 297 -13.69 -13.75 -2.65
N ASN A 298 -14.88 -14.10 -3.10
CA ASN A 298 -15.19 -15.32 -3.85
C ASN A 298 -14.98 -16.62 -3.06
N ILE A 299 -14.55 -16.57 -1.81
CA ILE A 299 -14.45 -17.68 -0.87
C ILE A 299 -15.75 -17.75 -0.06
N ARG A 300 -16.36 -18.91 0.08
CA ARG A 300 -17.68 -19.11 0.71
C ARG A 300 -17.80 -18.41 2.07
N ASN A 301 -16.88 -18.71 2.97
CA ASN A 301 -16.83 -18.11 4.30
C ASN A 301 -15.68 -17.08 4.41
N GLY A 302 -15.24 -16.56 3.26
CA GLY A 302 -14.12 -15.64 3.20
C GLY A 302 -14.45 -14.27 3.78
N THR A 303 -13.46 -13.69 4.45
CA THR A 303 -13.53 -12.33 5.01
C THR A 303 -12.14 -11.70 4.94
N GLY A 304 -12.10 -10.38 4.98
CA GLY A 304 -10.83 -9.66 5.19
C GLY A 304 -10.24 -9.95 6.57
N GLY A 305 -9.10 -9.34 6.86
CA GLY A 305 -8.43 -9.44 8.17
C GLY A 305 -9.17 -8.69 9.28
N VAL A 306 -10.38 -9.13 9.63
CA VAL A 306 -11.23 -8.56 10.65
C VAL A 306 -11.24 -9.40 11.93
N SER A 307 -11.66 -8.81 13.05
CA SER A 307 -11.80 -9.55 14.32
C SER A 307 -12.73 -10.77 14.14
N GLY A 308 -12.27 -11.93 14.59
CA GLY A 308 -12.96 -13.22 14.42
C GLY A 308 -12.67 -13.96 13.10
N ALA A 309 -11.92 -13.38 12.16
CA ALA A 309 -11.45 -14.12 10.98
C ALA A 309 -10.45 -15.21 11.41
N ILE A 310 -10.62 -16.44 10.94
CA ILE A 310 -9.63 -17.52 11.09
C ILE A 310 -8.40 -17.13 10.28
N ASP A 311 -7.27 -16.89 10.94
CA ASP A 311 -6.02 -16.40 10.35
C ASP A 311 -4.94 -17.48 10.25
N ARG A 312 -5.02 -18.52 11.08
CA ARG A 312 -4.13 -19.69 11.05
C ARG A 312 -4.92 -20.97 11.22
N VAL A 313 -4.49 -22.04 10.54
CA VAL A 313 -5.04 -23.39 10.68
C VAL A 313 -3.91 -24.39 10.87
N TYR A 314 -4.04 -25.26 11.86
CA TYR A 314 -3.03 -26.25 12.22
C TYR A 314 -3.59 -27.67 12.15
N PHE A 315 -2.95 -28.52 11.37
CA PHE A 315 -3.27 -29.94 11.20
C PHE A 315 -2.29 -30.80 12.03
N ARG A 316 -2.63 -31.02 13.28
CA ARG A 316 -1.85 -31.83 14.23
C ARG A 316 -2.57 -33.15 14.49
N ASP A 317 -2.64 -33.62 15.76
CA ASP A 317 -3.49 -34.74 16.16
C ASP A 317 -4.99 -34.43 15.95
N LYS A 318 -5.35 -33.15 16.13
CA LYS A 318 -6.66 -32.58 15.82
C LYS A 318 -6.48 -31.25 15.10
N LEU A 319 -7.49 -30.88 14.31
CA LEU A 319 -7.54 -29.56 13.70
C LEU A 319 -7.73 -28.50 14.77
N THR A 320 -6.83 -27.50 14.74
CA THR A 320 -6.94 -26.29 15.57
C THR A 320 -6.75 -25.05 14.70
N TYR A 321 -7.26 -23.92 15.16
CA TYR A 321 -7.11 -22.65 14.47
C TYR A 321 -6.98 -21.49 15.45
N THR A 322 -6.48 -20.35 14.97
CA THR A 322 -6.54 -19.08 15.66
C THR A 322 -7.46 -18.12 14.92
N THR A 323 -7.93 -17.10 15.63
CA THR A 323 -8.74 -16.01 15.05
C THR A 323 -8.15 -14.66 15.42
N ILE A 324 -8.24 -13.70 14.53
CA ILE A 324 -7.84 -12.32 14.81
C ILE A 324 -8.61 -11.82 16.03
N GLY A 325 -7.88 -11.34 17.04
CA GLY A 325 -8.45 -10.87 18.30
C GLY A 325 -8.85 -11.96 19.30
N ASN A 326 -8.57 -13.24 19.02
CA ASN A 326 -8.91 -14.39 19.89
C ASN A 326 -10.39 -14.43 20.29
N VAL A 327 -11.28 -14.11 19.37
CA VAL A 327 -12.74 -14.15 19.54
C VAL A 327 -13.36 -15.27 18.73
N LYS A 328 -14.67 -15.52 18.88
CA LYS A 328 -15.40 -16.56 18.13
C LYS A 328 -15.22 -16.37 16.62
N PRO A 329 -15.04 -17.45 15.86
CA PRO A 329 -14.82 -17.37 14.42
C PRO A 329 -16.08 -16.86 13.70
N VAL A 330 -15.88 -15.93 12.76
CA VAL A 330 -16.94 -15.35 11.91
C VAL A 330 -16.73 -15.64 10.43
N GLY A 331 -15.54 -16.12 10.06
CA GLY A 331 -15.14 -16.43 8.68
C GLY A 331 -13.66 -16.80 8.63
N ILE A 332 -13.08 -16.85 7.45
CA ILE A 332 -11.69 -17.18 7.21
C ILE A 332 -11.03 -16.10 6.33
N CYS A 333 -9.87 -15.59 6.72
CA CYS A 333 -9.10 -14.70 5.87
C CYS A 333 -8.11 -15.46 4.97
N GLY A 334 -7.51 -14.77 4.01
CA GLY A 334 -6.65 -15.39 3.00
C GLY A 334 -5.53 -16.26 3.57
N SER A 335 -4.85 -15.83 4.65
CA SER A 335 -3.79 -16.63 5.29
C SER A 335 -4.33 -17.94 5.86
N GLY A 336 -5.51 -17.92 6.47
CA GLY A 336 -6.20 -19.11 6.94
C GLY A 336 -6.59 -20.04 5.80
N VAL A 337 -7.04 -19.50 4.65
CA VAL A 337 -7.35 -20.33 3.44
C VAL A 337 -6.10 -21.03 2.94
N VAL A 338 -4.96 -20.33 2.86
CA VAL A 338 -3.67 -20.93 2.44
C VAL A 338 -3.24 -22.04 3.40
N ASP A 339 -3.31 -21.80 4.71
CA ASP A 339 -2.97 -22.80 5.72
C ASP A 339 -3.91 -24.02 5.64
N ALA A 340 -5.22 -23.80 5.49
CA ALA A 340 -6.21 -24.85 5.39
C ALA A 340 -5.95 -25.75 4.17
N VAL A 341 -5.74 -25.15 2.99
CA VAL A 341 -5.50 -25.92 1.74
C VAL A 341 -4.15 -26.65 1.81
N ALA A 342 -3.09 -26.02 2.33
CA ALA A 342 -1.80 -26.67 2.52
C ALA A 342 -1.89 -27.86 3.48
N GLY A 343 -2.63 -27.72 4.59
CA GLY A 343 -2.83 -28.79 5.56
C GLY A 343 -3.70 -29.92 5.05
N MET A 344 -4.75 -29.62 4.28
CA MET A 344 -5.59 -30.63 3.61
C MET A 344 -4.77 -31.46 2.62
N LEU A 345 -3.86 -30.84 1.88
CA LEU A 345 -2.94 -31.52 0.97
C LEU A 345 -1.98 -32.45 1.74
N ASP A 346 -1.43 -31.96 2.87
CA ASP A 346 -0.52 -32.72 3.73
C ASP A 346 -1.15 -33.99 4.31
N LYS A 347 -2.39 -33.87 4.72
CA LYS A 347 -3.12 -35.01 5.36
C LYS A 347 -3.77 -35.95 4.35
N GLY A 348 -3.64 -35.67 3.02
CA GLY A 348 -4.31 -36.48 2.00
C GLY A 348 -5.85 -36.34 1.99
N ILE A 349 -6.37 -35.28 2.63
CA ILE A 349 -7.79 -34.88 2.57
C ILE A 349 -8.12 -34.33 1.17
N MET A 350 -7.12 -33.84 0.49
CA MET A 350 -7.20 -33.32 -0.85
C MET A 350 -6.01 -33.84 -1.66
N ASP A 351 -6.21 -34.16 -2.92
CA ASP A 351 -5.15 -34.58 -3.82
C ASP A 351 -4.40 -33.39 -4.48
N GLU A 352 -3.34 -33.72 -5.21
CA GLU A 352 -2.50 -32.71 -5.90
C GLU A 352 -3.27 -31.92 -6.98
N THR A 353 -4.38 -32.46 -7.49
CA THR A 353 -5.23 -31.73 -8.43
C THR A 353 -6.16 -30.73 -7.75
N GLY A 354 -6.17 -30.73 -6.41
CA GLY A 354 -7.04 -29.90 -5.58
C GLY A 354 -8.45 -30.46 -5.41
N ARG A 355 -8.67 -31.76 -5.69
CA ARG A 355 -9.93 -32.41 -5.41
C ARG A 355 -10.00 -32.77 -3.93
N ILE A 356 -11.03 -32.32 -3.23
CA ILE A 356 -11.34 -32.73 -1.86
C ILE A 356 -11.98 -34.13 -1.93
N ALA A 357 -11.42 -35.06 -1.16
CA ALA A 357 -11.89 -36.46 -1.12
C ALA A 357 -13.30 -36.56 -0.52
N ASP A 358 -14.03 -37.58 -0.94
CA ASP A 358 -15.27 -38.00 -0.28
C ASP A 358 -14.94 -38.74 1.01
N ARG A 359 -15.88 -38.78 1.96
CA ARG A 359 -15.68 -39.41 3.28
C ARG A 359 -15.31 -40.89 3.21
N ASP A 360 -15.78 -41.60 2.20
CA ASP A 360 -15.54 -43.01 1.95
C ASP A 360 -14.27 -43.33 1.14
N GLU A 361 -13.57 -42.27 0.69
CA GLU A 361 -12.32 -42.42 -0.08
C GLU A 361 -11.06 -42.24 0.80
N VAL A 362 -11.20 -41.82 2.06
CA VAL A 362 -10.07 -41.52 2.95
C VAL A 362 -9.85 -42.65 3.95
N ASP A 363 -8.84 -43.51 3.68
CA ASP A 363 -8.41 -44.56 4.59
C ASP A 363 -7.24 -44.07 5.47
N GLY A 364 -7.32 -44.38 6.79
CA GLY A 364 -6.22 -44.14 7.72
C GLY A 364 -6.11 -42.68 8.24
N LEU A 365 -7.08 -41.83 7.94
CA LEU A 365 -7.21 -40.52 8.58
C LEU A 365 -7.82 -40.65 9.99
N ASP A 366 -7.39 -39.72 10.89
CA ASP A 366 -8.00 -39.62 12.22
C ASP A 366 -9.49 -39.24 12.11
N ASP A 367 -10.31 -39.78 13.03
CA ASP A 367 -11.76 -39.54 13.06
C ASP A 367 -12.13 -38.04 13.06
N ASP A 368 -11.33 -37.20 13.74
CA ASP A 368 -11.53 -35.72 13.76
C ASP A 368 -11.55 -35.12 12.34
N TYR A 369 -10.71 -35.62 11.44
CA TYR A 369 -10.66 -35.15 10.06
C TYR A 369 -11.78 -35.74 9.19
N ILE A 370 -12.10 -37.01 9.38
CA ILE A 370 -13.17 -37.68 8.65
C ILE A 370 -14.53 -37.03 8.95
N GLU A 371 -14.80 -36.69 10.23
CA GLU A 371 -16.03 -36.01 10.64
C GLU A 371 -16.20 -34.61 10.06
N ARG A 372 -15.11 -33.97 9.59
CA ARG A 372 -15.10 -32.64 8.97
C ARG A 372 -15.35 -32.66 7.47
N LEU A 373 -15.25 -33.83 6.83
CA LEU A 373 -15.63 -34.00 5.43
C LEU A 373 -17.16 -33.97 5.29
N ALA A 374 -17.64 -33.11 4.42
CA ALA A 374 -19.08 -32.89 4.21
C ALA A 374 -19.36 -32.49 2.76
N THR A 375 -20.60 -32.66 2.34
CA THR A 375 -21.09 -32.07 1.10
C THR A 375 -21.93 -30.84 1.43
N ILE A 376 -21.47 -29.66 1.00
CA ILE A 376 -22.15 -28.40 1.24
C ILE A 376 -22.54 -27.79 -0.12
N ASP A 377 -23.83 -27.51 -0.31
CA ASP A 377 -24.38 -27.01 -1.58
C ASP A 377 -24.01 -27.88 -2.79
N GLY A 378 -23.90 -29.22 -2.58
CA GLY A 378 -23.51 -30.19 -3.61
C GLY A 378 -21.99 -30.20 -3.93
N LEU A 379 -21.16 -29.54 -3.15
CA LEU A 379 -19.70 -29.48 -3.30
C LEU A 379 -19.01 -30.22 -2.15
N ASN A 380 -17.98 -30.99 -2.46
CA ASN A 380 -17.09 -31.56 -1.45
C ASN A 380 -16.46 -30.42 -0.67
N SER A 381 -16.44 -30.56 0.64
CA SER A 381 -16.08 -29.47 1.56
C SER A 381 -15.41 -30.02 2.81
N PHE A 382 -14.56 -29.21 3.43
CA PHE A 382 -13.90 -29.52 4.70
C PHE A 382 -14.22 -28.44 5.74
N ILE A 383 -14.85 -28.87 6.87
CA ILE A 383 -15.31 -27.98 7.94
C ILE A 383 -14.16 -27.62 8.88
N LEU A 384 -13.85 -26.34 8.97
CA LEU A 384 -12.83 -25.81 9.88
C LEU A 384 -13.38 -25.53 11.28
N ALA A 385 -14.56 -24.90 11.34
CA ALA A 385 -15.20 -24.53 12.60
C ALA A 385 -16.72 -24.68 12.53
N ARG A 386 -17.33 -25.02 13.68
CA ARG A 386 -18.77 -25.01 13.88
C ARG A 386 -19.10 -23.96 14.94
N THR A 387 -19.99 -23.03 14.62
CA THR A 387 -20.41 -21.98 15.53
C THR A 387 -21.88 -22.14 15.88
N GLU A 388 -22.21 -22.02 17.15
CA GLU A 388 -23.60 -22.01 17.61
C GLU A 388 -24.20 -20.61 17.34
N GLY A 389 -25.20 -20.53 16.50
CA GLY A 389 -26.05 -19.37 16.28
C GLY A 389 -27.43 -19.55 16.94
N ASN A 390 -28.20 -18.46 17.08
CA ASN A 390 -29.47 -18.42 17.82
C ASN A 390 -30.59 -19.36 17.36
N HIS A 391 -30.40 -20.23 16.38
CA HIS A 391 -31.32 -21.34 15.98
C HIS A 391 -30.70 -22.29 14.94
N SER A 392 -29.40 -22.19 14.59
CA SER A 392 -28.73 -23.13 13.68
C SER A 392 -27.21 -23.08 13.89
N PHE A 393 -26.57 -24.24 13.67
CA PHE A 393 -25.12 -24.31 13.56
C PHE A 393 -24.71 -23.64 12.23
N SER A 394 -23.81 -22.67 12.33
CA SER A 394 -23.14 -22.09 11.15
C SER A 394 -21.77 -22.74 11.01
N GLU A 395 -21.49 -23.29 9.85
CA GLU A 395 -20.22 -23.98 9.55
C GLU A 395 -19.32 -23.06 8.72
N ILE A 396 -18.08 -22.88 9.18
CA ILE A 396 -17.02 -22.27 8.39
C ILE A 396 -16.24 -23.42 7.74
N ALA A 397 -16.27 -23.48 6.42
CA ALA A 397 -15.71 -24.57 5.63
C ALA A 397 -14.94 -24.04 4.41
N ILE A 398 -14.01 -24.86 3.93
CA ILE A 398 -13.39 -24.72 2.61
C ILE A 398 -14.14 -25.68 1.67
N THR A 399 -14.69 -25.13 0.60
CA THR A 399 -15.41 -25.90 -0.44
C THR A 399 -14.50 -26.18 -1.63
N GLN A 400 -14.88 -27.13 -2.47
CA GLN A 400 -14.19 -27.41 -3.73
C GLN A 400 -14.09 -26.16 -4.63
N LYS A 401 -15.07 -25.25 -4.58
CA LYS A 401 -15.04 -23.99 -5.31
C LYS A 401 -13.96 -23.06 -4.76
N ASP A 402 -13.83 -22.97 -3.44
CA ASP A 402 -12.82 -22.13 -2.78
C ASP A 402 -11.40 -22.57 -3.14
N VAL A 403 -11.18 -23.90 -3.21
CA VAL A 403 -9.90 -24.45 -3.70
C VAL A 403 -9.62 -24.01 -5.13
N ARG A 404 -10.62 -24.01 -6.03
CA ARG A 404 -10.43 -23.55 -7.42
C ARG A 404 -10.10 -22.07 -7.51
N GLU A 405 -10.74 -21.23 -6.71
CA GLU A 405 -10.42 -19.79 -6.65
C GLU A 405 -8.95 -19.58 -6.21
N LEU A 406 -8.51 -20.33 -5.18
CA LEU A 406 -7.11 -20.27 -4.73
C LEU A 406 -6.13 -20.78 -5.80
N GLN A 407 -6.47 -21.87 -6.50
CA GLN A 407 -5.64 -22.40 -7.58
C GLN A 407 -5.46 -21.39 -8.72
N ASN A 408 -6.51 -20.70 -9.12
CA ASN A 408 -6.45 -19.66 -10.15
C ASN A 408 -5.55 -18.50 -9.70
N ALA A 409 -5.74 -18.03 -8.47
CA ALA A 409 -4.96 -16.92 -7.92
C ALA A 409 -3.46 -17.26 -7.84
N LYS A 410 -3.11 -18.43 -7.29
CA LYS A 410 -1.71 -18.86 -7.18
C LYS A 410 -1.07 -19.08 -8.54
N ALA A 411 -1.81 -19.65 -9.50
CA ALA A 411 -1.30 -19.92 -10.83
C ALA A 411 -0.96 -18.63 -11.57
N ALA A 412 -1.78 -17.58 -11.43
CA ALA A 412 -1.50 -16.26 -12.01
C ALA A 412 -0.18 -15.69 -11.47
N ILE A 413 0.03 -15.72 -10.14
CA ILE A 413 1.27 -15.21 -9.51
C ILE A 413 2.48 -16.04 -9.93
N ALA A 414 2.40 -17.36 -9.86
CA ALA A 414 3.50 -18.24 -10.24
C ALA A 414 3.88 -18.09 -11.72
N ALA A 415 2.90 -17.93 -12.61
CA ALA A 415 3.13 -17.67 -14.03
C ALA A 415 3.83 -16.30 -14.25
N GLY A 416 3.37 -15.25 -13.54
CA GLY A 416 4.02 -13.93 -13.60
C GLY A 416 5.49 -13.99 -13.18
N ILE A 417 5.81 -14.68 -12.08
CA ILE A 417 7.21 -14.89 -11.64
C ILE A 417 8.03 -15.59 -12.73
N LYS A 418 7.51 -16.69 -13.29
CA LYS A 418 8.21 -17.44 -14.35
C LYS A 418 8.45 -16.58 -15.60
N VAL A 419 7.46 -15.78 -16.02
CA VAL A 419 7.60 -14.87 -17.16
C VAL A 419 8.65 -13.80 -16.88
N LEU A 420 8.69 -13.20 -15.69
CA LEU A 420 9.73 -12.22 -15.34
C LEU A 420 11.13 -12.84 -15.37
N ILE A 421 11.32 -14.01 -14.78
CA ILE A 421 12.58 -14.77 -14.83
C ILE A 421 12.99 -14.98 -16.28
N MET A 422 12.12 -15.52 -17.12
CA MET A 422 12.41 -15.82 -18.52
C MET A 422 12.74 -14.55 -19.34
N LYS A 423 11.93 -13.47 -19.18
CA LYS A 423 12.09 -12.24 -19.98
C LYS A 423 13.26 -11.37 -19.52
N SER A 424 13.64 -11.43 -18.25
CA SER A 424 14.79 -10.69 -17.72
C SER A 424 16.13 -11.34 -18.03
N GLY A 425 16.14 -12.64 -18.39
CA GLY A 425 17.36 -13.43 -18.52
C GLY A 425 18.02 -13.78 -17.17
N ILE A 426 17.32 -13.56 -16.07
CA ILE A 426 17.72 -13.93 -14.70
C ILE A 426 17.26 -15.37 -14.44
N SER A 427 18.07 -16.16 -13.76
CA SER A 427 17.65 -17.50 -13.30
C SER A 427 17.08 -17.47 -11.88
N PHE A 428 16.33 -18.49 -11.49
CA PHE A 428 15.90 -18.66 -10.10
C PHE A 428 17.09 -18.72 -9.12
N ASP A 429 18.23 -19.27 -9.56
CA ASP A 429 19.44 -19.37 -8.74
C ASP A 429 20.08 -18.01 -8.42
N ASP A 430 19.90 -17.03 -9.30
CA ASP A 430 20.40 -15.68 -9.12
C ASP A 430 19.61 -14.89 -8.05
N VAL A 431 18.35 -15.23 -7.83
CA VAL A 431 17.51 -14.59 -6.81
C VAL A 431 18.03 -14.94 -5.42
N LYS A 432 18.27 -13.93 -4.58
CA LYS A 432 18.76 -14.11 -3.20
C LYS A 432 17.67 -13.86 -2.17
N ASN A 433 16.84 -12.84 -2.38
CA ASN A 433 15.80 -12.44 -1.43
C ASN A 433 14.43 -12.45 -2.12
N VAL A 434 13.41 -12.84 -1.38
CA VAL A 434 12.00 -12.78 -1.77
C VAL A 434 11.25 -11.96 -0.72
N TYR A 435 10.63 -10.88 -1.13
CA TYR A 435 9.82 -10.02 -0.29
C TYR A 435 8.35 -10.21 -0.60
N LEU A 436 7.57 -10.52 0.43
CA LEU A 436 6.12 -10.64 0.35
C LEU A 436 5.50 -9.38 0.95
N ALA A 437 4.85 -8.59 0.12
CA ALA A 437 4.17 -7.34 0.49
C ALA A 437 2.65 -7.50 0.44
N GLY A 438 1.94 -6.44 0.82
CA GLY A 438 0.49 -6.37 0.88
C GLY A 438 -0.09 -6.81 2.22
N GLY A 439 -1.35 -6.49 2.44
CA GLY A 439 -2.03 -6.82 3.71
C GLY A 439 -2.09 -8.32 4.00
N PHE A 440 -2.19 -9.14 2.96
CA PHE A 440 -2.15 -10.60 3.04
C PHE A 440 -0.72 -11.10 3.32
N GLY A 441 0.29 -10.55 2.66
CA GLY A 441 1.69 -10.97 2.78
C GLY A 441 2.23 -10.92 4.21
N ASN A 442 1.65 -10.09 5.07
CA ASN A 442 2.07 -9.94 6.47
C ASN A 442 1.71 -11.14 7.36
N TYR A 443 0.67 -11.87 7.00
CA TYR A 443 0.12 -12.96 7.82
C TYR A 443 0.30 -14.34 7.19
N ILE A 444 0.82 -14.43 5.96
CA ILE A 444 0.99 -15.69 5.25
C ILE A 444 2.03 -16.59 5.93
N ASN A 445 1.73 -17.88 6.00
CA ASN A 445 2.70 -18.90 6.35
C ASN A 445 3.53 -19.25 5.10
N ILE A 446 4.84 -19.03 5.17
CA ILE A 446 5.76 -19.27 4.05
C ILE A 446 5.79 -20.74 3.66
N GLU A 447 5.78 -21.67 4.62
CA GLU A 447 5.75 -23.10 4.34
C GLU A 447 4.47 -23.51 3.62
N SER A 448 3.31 -23.02 4.08
CA SER A 448 2.03 -23.21 3.42
C SER A 448 2.00 -22.64 1.99
N ALA A 449 2.56 -21.44 1.80
CA ALA A 449 2.65 -20.77 0.50
C ALA A 449 3.53 -21.54 -0.50
N LEU A 450 4.67 -22.06 -0.05
CA LEU A 450 5.56 -22.91 -0.84
C LEU A 450 4.86 -24.24 -1.18
N LYS A 451 4.15 -24.83 -0.23
CA LYS A 451 3.50 -26.11 -0.38
C LYS A 451 2.40 -26.10 -1.44
N ILE A 452 1.57 -25.06 -1.45
CA ILE A 452 0.53 -24.93 -2.46
C ILE A 452 1.06 -24.39 -3.80
N GLY A 453 2.37 -24.06 -3.90
CA GLY A 453 2.99 -23.52 -5.10
C GLY A 453 2.61 -22.08 -5.41
N LEU A 454 2.19 -21.28 -4.42
CA LEU A 454 2.03 -19.83 -4.56
C LEU A 454 3.39 -19.17 -4.77
N ILE A 455 4.39 -19.62 -4.03
CA ILE A 455 5.80 -19.30 -4.25
C ILE A 455 6.43 -20.50 -4.96
N PRO A 456 7.05 -20.34 -6.14
CA PRO A 456 7.73 -21.43 -6.84
C PRO A 456 8.73 -22.17 -5.94
N ARG A 457 8.76 -23.49 -6.05
CA ARG A 457 9.64 -24.35 -5.24
C ARG A 457 11.12 -24.05 -5.42
N GLU A 458 11.51 -23.55 -6.59
CA GLU A 458 12.85 -23.11 -6.91
C GLU A 458 13.35 -21.98 -5.99
N LEU A 459 12.41 -21.30 -5.32
CA LEU A 459 12.69 -20.23 -4.36
C LEU A 459 12.69 -20.71 -2.89
N SER A 460 12.46 -21.99 -2.61
CA SER A 460 12.33 -22.52 -1.25
C SER A 460 13.58 -22.38 -0.40
N ASN A 461 14.76 -22.35 -1.02
CA ASN A 461 16.06 -22.17 -0.35
C ASN A 461 16.50 -20.70 -0.26
N LYS A 462 15.66 -19.75 -0.68
CA LYS A 462 15.97 -18.32 -0.65
C LYS A 462 15.51 -17.68 0.65
N LYS A 463 16.04 -16.49 0.95
CA LYS A 463 15.58 -15.71 2.09
C LYS A 463 14.21 -15.09 1.77
N ILE A 464 13.14 -15.67 2.29
CA ILE A 464 11.78 -15.17 2.12
C ILE A 464 11.41 -14.34 3.35
N THR A 465 10.98 -13.10 3.14
CA THR A 465 10.66 -12.15 4.21
C THR A 465 9.33 -11.47 3.92
N SER A 466 8.41 -11.52 4.87
CA SER A 466 7.19 -10.69 4.84
C SER A 466 7.54 -9.26 5.25
N ILE A 467 7.11 -8.29 4.47
CA ILE A 467 7.39 -6.85 4.66
C ILE A 467 6.13 -6.00 4.90
N GLY A 468 4.98 -6.65 5.09
CA GLY A 468 3.74 -5.99 5.46
C GLY A 468 3.27 -4.93 4.48
N ASN A 469 2.78 -3.79 4.98
CA ASN A 469 2.39 -2.65 4.15
C ASN A 469 3.64 -1.91 3.64
N ALA A 470 4.30 -2.47 2.62
CA ALA A 470 5.48 -1.90 1.99
C ALA A 470 5.17 -0.55 1.32
N ALA A 471 3.96 -0.39 0.77
CA ALA A 471 3.50 0.85 0.16
C ALA A 471 3.43 1.99 1.19
N GLY A 472 2.77 1.76 2.32
CA GLY A 472 2.71 2.72 3.42
C GLY A 472 4.09 3.07 3.97
N ALA A 473 4.98 2.07 4.10
CA ALA A 473 6.36 2.29 4.53
C ALA A 473 7.14 3.18 3.55
N GLY A 474 7.01 2.95 2.25
CA GLY A 474 7.64 3.80 1.23
C GLY A 474 7.06 5.22 1.20
N ALA A 475 5.75 5.38 1.44
CA ALA A 475 5.13 6.70 1.60
C ALA A 475 5.71 7.47 2.80
N ILE A 476 5.96 6.79 3.94
CA ILE A 476 6.62 7.35 5.11
C ILE A 476 8.05 7.78 4.77
N LEU A 477 8.81 6.97 4.01
CA LEU A 477 10.15 7.35 3.56
C LEU A 477 10.11 8.65 2.75
N GLY A 478 9.16 8.78 1.82
CA GLY A 478 8.96 10.01 1.05
C GLY A 478 8.52 11.20 1.89
N LEU A 479 7.73 10.98 2.95
CA LEU A 479 7.32 12.03 3.88
C LEU A 479 8.51 12.58 4.68
N LEU A 480 9.37 11.69 5.15
CA LEU A 480 10.50 12.05 6.02
C LEU A 480 11.74 12.51 5.25
N SER A 481 11.85 12.19 3.95
CA SER A 481 13.05 12.51 3.17
C SER A 481 12.75 12.87 1.71
N SER A 482 13.13 14.09 1.34
CA SER A 482 13.04 14.58 -0.05
C SER A 482 13.93 13.78 -1.02
N GLU A 483 15.00 13.14 -0.54
CA GLU A 483 15.84 12.25 -1.35
C GLU A 483 15.09 10.98 -1.76
N MET A 484 14.23 10.45 -0.89
CA MET A 484 13.41 9.28 -1.20
C MET A 484 12.38 9.58 -2.31
N ILE A 485 11.87 10.80 -2.38
CA ILE A 485 11.00 11.23 -3.49
C ILE A 485 11.78 11.26 -4.82
N LYS A 486 13.02 11.76 -4.80
CA LYS A 486 13.89 11.73 -5.98
C LYS A 486 14.24 10.31 -6.39
N GLU A 487 14.45 9.44 -5.41
CA GLU A 487 14.73 8.04 -5.66
C GLU A 487 13.53 7.31 -6.26
N ALA A 488 12.30 7.62 -5.82
CA ALA A 488 11.07 7.12 -6.44
C ALA A 488 11.00 7.46 -7.95
N ASP A 489 11.40 8.66 -8.35
CA ASP A 489 11.45 9.04 -9.77
C ASP A 489 12.59 8.33 -10.54
N ARG A 490 13.72 8.06 -9.88
CA ARG A 490 14.81 7.26 -10.47
C ARG A 490 14.35 5.81 -10.71
N ILE A 491 13.67 5.20 -9.74
CA ILE A 491 13.08 3.86 -9.88
C ILE A 491 12.13 3.85 -11.09
N ARG A 492 11.19 4.81 -11.16
CA ARG A 492 10.24 4.92 -12.25
C ARG A 492 10.92 4.98 -13.63
N LYS A 493 12.01 5.71 -13.75
CA LYS A 493 12.73 5.87 -15.03
C LYS A 493 13.55 4.66 -15.44
N LYS A 494 13.92 3.81 -14.49
CA LYS A 494 14.83 2.68 -14.68
C LYS A 494 14.10 1.36 -14.91
N GLU A 495 12.95 1.22 -14.30
CA GLU A 495 12.19 -0.01 -14.28
C GLU A 495 11.52 -0.28 -15.63
N LYS A 496 11.41 -1.58 -15.99
CA LYS A 496 10.86 -2.06 -17.26
C LYS A 496 9.61 -2.90 -16.98
N TYR A 497 8.46 -2.37 -17.35
CA TYR A 497 7.22 -3.13 -17.30
C TYR A 497 7.13 -4.17 -18.41
N ILE A 498 6.76 -5.39 -18.06
CA ILE A 498 6.52 -6.51 -18.97
C ILE A 498 5.01 -6.78 -19.02
N GLU A 499 4.40 -6.49 -20.18
CA GLU A 499 2.98 -6.76 -20.41
C GLU A 499 2.78 -8.25 -20.67
N LEU A 500 2.04 -8.91 -19.77
CA LEU A 500 1.81 -10.35 -19.84
C LEU A 500 0.87 -10.75 -20.98
N SER A 501 -0.12 -9.92 -21.33
CA SER A 501 -1.11 -10.20 -22.37
C SER A 501 -0.49 -10.36 -23.78
N ARG A 502 0.69 -9.80 -24.00
CA ARG A 502 1.44 -9.98 -25.24
C ARG A 502 2.28 -11.25 -25.30
N SER A 503 2.34 -11.99 -24.21
CA SER A 503 3.13 -13.22 -24.09
C SER A 503 2.30 -14.48 -24.37
N GLU A 504 1.02 -14.36 -24.70
CA GLU A 504 0.10 -15.50 -24.89
C GLU A 504 0.48 -16.44 -26.04
N GLU A 505 1.28 -16.00 -27.01
CA GLU A 505 1.81 -16.88 -28.05
C GLU A 505 2.76 -17.99 -27.52
N HIS A 506 3.28 -17.84 -26.29
CA HIS A 506 4.13 -18.83 -25.62
C HIS A 506 3.52 -19.40 -24.32
N THR A 507 2.35 -18.90 -23.88
CA THR A 507 1.73 -19.29 -22.62
C THR A 507 0.98 -20.64 -22.68
N SER A 508 0.77 -21.22 -23.85
CA SER A 508 0.22 -22.59 -23.96
C SER A 508 1.11 -23.66 -23.28
N GLU A 509 2.41 -23.42 -23.19
CA GLU A 509 3.35 -24.30 -22.46
C GLU A 509 3.44 -23.95 -20.95
N LEU A 510 3.05 -22.73 -20.55
CA LEU A 510 3.04 -22.26 -19.15
C LEU A 510 1.71 -22.53 -18.42
N GLN A 511 0.66 -22.85 -19.15
CA GLN A 511 -0.61 -23.39 -18.64
C GLN A 511 -0.50 -24.87 -18.26
N SER A 512 0.64 -25.29 -17.71
CA SER A 512 0.67 -26.53 -16.95
C SER A 512 -0.36 -26.39 -15.81
N PRO A 513 -1.16 -27.45 -15.57
CA PRO A 513 -2.44 -27.34 -14.90
C PRO A 513 -2.34 -26.72 -13.52
N CYS A 514 -3.47 -26.20 -13.06
CA CYS A 514 -3.73 -25.70 -11.71
C CYS A 514 -3.44 -26.71 -10.59
N ASN A 515 -2.48 -27.61 -10.77
CA ASN A 515 -2.07 -28.55 -9.73
C ASN A 515 -1.48 -27.77 -8.54
N LEU A 516 -1.74 -28.24 -7.34
CA LEU A 516 -1.23 -27.65 -6.10
C LEU A 516 0.22 -28.09 -5.81
N VAL A 517 0.86 -28.82 -6.70
CA VAL A 517 2.23 -29.32 -6.52
C VAL A 517 3.05 -29.03 -7.77
#